data_d19b05b897c390e6b3a4f88a871a5982
#
_entry.id   d19b05b897c390e6b3a4f88a871a5982
#
_cell.length_a   1.000
_cell.length_b   1.000
_cell.length_c   1.000
_cell.angle_alpha   90.00
_cell.angle_beta   90.00
_cell.angle_gamma   90.00
#
_symmetry.space_group_name_H-M   'P 1'
#
loop_
_entity.id
_entity.type
_entity.pdbx_description
1 polymer ?
#
loop_
_entity_poly.entity_id
_entity_poly.type
_entity_poly.pdbx_seq_one_letter_code
_entity_poly.pdbx_strand_id
1 'polypeptide(L)'
;MENVDEREVVIDVDHLTKDYGYGRGVFDVSIKVHKGECYGYLGPNGAGKSTTIRHIMGFSKPQKGSIKIHGLETFKNTNKLLGEVGYLPGEPSIPKGLDGWGFLRMMQGMRDERNDERLNYLLDLFKLDPGLPIKEMSLGDKRKLAVVAAFMNDPDVLILDEPTSGLDPIMQKVFIDFVVEEKKRGKTILLSSHIFSEVEATCDVISIIKDGVHVSTFKAKDIKRRKEATYILYFLDLDNLRKYKERCPFKVLDVNETTLTMTVEFLRKEQFHDFFESLAGIKVRQFAEQKYTLQDYFISFYKEEKEFGGLGGVVGNKK
;
A
#
# COMPACT_ATOMS: atom_id res chain seq x y z
N MET A 1 -21.28 -0.56 17.49
CA MET A 1 -21.39 -1.92 16.93
C MET A 1 -20.47 -1.97 15.74
N GLU A 2 -19.32 -2.64 15.84
CA GLU A 2 -18.45 -2.90 14.71
C GLU A 2 -19.23 -3.76 13.72
N ASN A 3 -19.36 -3.28 12.49
CA ASN A 3 -19.88 -4.08 11.39
C ASN A 3 -18.87 -5.22 11.17
N VAL A 4 -19.19 -6.41 11.68
CA VAL A 4 -18.43 -7.63 11.35
C VAL A 4 -18.54 -7.81 9.84
N ASP A 5 -17.41 -7.84 9.16
CA ASP A 5 -17.36 -8.12 7.73
C ASP A 5 -17.72 -9.61 7.54
N GLU A 6 -18.90 -9.89 6.95
CA GLU A 6 -19.42 -11.26 6.78
C GLU A 6 -18.73 -12.00 5.60
N ARG A 7 -17.85 -11.34 4.84
CA ARG A 7 -17.15 -11.97 3.73
C ARG A 7 -16.18 -13.05 4.23
N GLU A 8 -16.00 -14.07 3.41
CA GLU A 8 -15.02 -15.14 3.63
C GLU A 8 -13.61 -14.57 3.86
N VAL A 9 -12.93 -14.98 4.92
CA VAL A 9 -11.52 -14.68 5.15
C VAL A 9 -10.67 -15.64 4.31
N VAL A 10 -9.95 -15.09 3.33
CA VAL A 10 -9.09 -15.86 2.42
C VAL A 10 -7.67 -15.98 2.96
N ILE A 11 -7.08 -14.88 3.45
CA ILE A 11 -5.76 -14.90 4.11
C ILE A 11 -5.97 -14.50 5.56
N ASP A 12 -5.60 -15.40 6.47
CA ASP A 12 -5.70 -15.21 7.93
C ASP A 12 -4.30 -15.34 8.55
N VAL A 13 -3.78 -14.24 9.05
CA VAL A 13 -2.54 -14.19 9.84
C VAL A 13 -2.92 -13.85 11.26
N ASP A 14 -2.64 -14.75 12.18
CA ASP A 14 -3.03 -14.67 13.58
C ASP A 14 -1.80 -14.69 14.48
N HIS A 15 -1.50 -13.56 15.15
CA HIS A 15 -0.41 -13.39 16.10
C HIS A 15 0.99 -13.82 15.60
N LEU A 16 1.28 -13.58 14.31
CA LEU A 16 2.56 -13.93 13.69
C LEU A 16 3.71 -13.26 14.43
N THR A 17 4.63 -14.09 14.93
CA THR A 17 5.91 -13.64 15.48
C THR A 17 7.07 -14.42 14.86
N LYS A 18 8.06 -13.68 14.39
CA LYS A 18 9.35 -14.18 13.94
C LYS A 18 10.45 -13.19 14.32
N ASP A 19 11.25 -13.55 15.30
CA ASP A 19 12.40 -12.77 15.74
C ASP A 19 13.69 -13.34 15.13
N TYR A 20 14.44 -12.50 14.43
CA TYR A 20 15.77 -12.80 13.89
C TYR A 20 16.89 -12.26 14.77
N GLY A 21 16.55 -11.69 15.93
CA GLY A 21 17.49 -11.02 16.84
C GLY A 21 17.74 -9.56 16.48
N TYR A 22 18.27 -8.83 17.46
CA TYR A 22 18.61 -7.41 17.33
C TYR A 22 17.46 -6.50 16.87
N GLY A 23 16.22 -6.80 17.30
CA GLY A 23 15.03 -6.05 16.91
C GLY A 23 14.57 -6.27 15.46
N ARG A 24 15.14 -7.25 14.75
CA ARG A 24 14.74 -7.61 13.38
C ARG A 24 13.69 -8.69 13.43
N GLY A 25 12.61 -8.51 12.72
CA GLY A 25 11.56 -9.52 12.65
C GLY A 25 10.18 -8.94 12.46
N VAL A 26 9.20 -9.73 12.85
CA VAL A 26 7.80 -9.32 12.98
C VAL A 26 7.27 -9.82 14.32
N PHE A 27 6.48 -9.01 14.98
CA PHE A 27 6.10 -9.22 16.36
C PHE A 27 4.60 -9.02 16.53
N ASP A 28 3.88 -10.11 16.80
CA ASP A 28 2.44 -10.11 17.09
C ASP A 28 1.57 -9.52 15.97
N VAL A 29 1.91 -9.83 14.70
CA VAL A 29 1.19 -9.30 13.54
C VAL A 29 -0.05 -10.13 13.28
N SER A 30 -1.22 -9.47 13.21
CA SER A 30 -2.50 -10.06 12.83
C SER A 30 -3.14 -9.28 11.70
N ILE A 31 -3.46 -9.95 10.59
CA ILE A 31 -4.17 -9.39 9.44
C ILE A 31 -5.16 -10.40 8.86
N LYS A 32 -6.30 -9.90 8.37
CA LYS A 32 -7.30 -10.70 7.67
C LYS A 32 -7.63 -10.06 6.34
N VAL A 33 -7.49 -10.82 5.27
CA VAL A 33 -7.84 -10.39 3.92
C VAL A 33 -9.09 -11.16 3.49
N HIS A 34 -10.12 -10.42 3.11
CA HIS A 34 -11.40 -11.01 2.71
C HIS A 34 -11.45 -11.23 1.20
N LYS A 35 -12.34 -12.15 0.79
CA LYS A 35 -12.56 -12.49 -0.62
C LYS A 35 -12.92 -11.26 -1.45
N GLY A 36 -12.24 -11.10 -2.59
CA GLY A 36 -12.44 -9.97 -3.51
C GLY A 36 -11.90 -8.63 -2.98
N GLU A 37 -11.11 -8.63 -1.90
CA GLU A 37 -10.52 -7.44 -1.31
C GLU A 37 -9.11 -7.21 -1.85
N CYS A 38 -8.77 -5.96 -2.13
CA CYS A 38 -7.40 -5.53 -2.29
C CYS A 38 -6.91 -4.93 -0.96
N TYR A 39 -6.02 -5.65 -0.29
CA TYR A 39 -5.48 -5.30 1.01
C TYR A 39 -4.06 -4.76 0.88
N GLY A 40 -3.85 -3.51 1.27
CA GLY A 40 -2.56 -2.83 1.25
C GLY A 40 -1.79 -3.04 2.56
N TYR A 41 -0.57 -3.54 2.46
CA TYR A 41 0.33 -3.70 3.60
C TYR A 41 1.47 -2.69 3.49
N LEU A 42 1.27 -1.52 4.11
CA LEU A 42 2.07 -0.31 3.95
C LEU A 42 3.12 -0.17 5.05
N GLY A 43 4.34 0.19 4.69
CA GLY A 43 5.38 0.49 5.66
C GLY A 43 6.72 0.83 5.01
N PRO A 44 7.65 1.45 5.72
CA PRO A 44 8.98 1.77 5.21
C PRO A 44 9.78 0.50 4.88
N ASN A 45 10.92 0.68 4.21
CA ASN A 45 11.87 -0.41 3.98
C ASN A 45 12.38 -0.92 5.33
N GLY A 46 12.46 -2.25 5.48
CA GLY A 46 12.85 -2.89 6.73
C GLY A 46 11.73 -3.05 7.77
N ALA A 47 10.51 -2.54 7.52
CA ALA A 47 9.38 -2.63 8.46
C ALA A 47 8.86 -4.05 8.73
N GLY A 48 9.29 -5.06 7.96
CA GLY A 48 8.84 -6.45 8.13
C GLY A 48 7.87 -6.94 7.05
N LYS A 49 7.53 -6.13 6.02
CA LYS A 49 6.57 -6.49 4.95
C LYS A 49 6.91 -7.82 4.27
N SER A 50 8.09 -7.92 3.66
CA SER A 50 8.54 -9.15 2.97
C SER A 50 8.71 -10.32 3.93
N THR A 51 9.05 -10.05 5.20
CA THR A 51 9.08 -11.10 6.23
C THR A 51 7.70 -11.69 6.45
N THR A 52 6.68 -10.86 6.64
CA THR A 52 5.28 -11.30 6.76
C THR A 52 4.83 -12.08 5.53
N ILE A 53 5.08 -11.55 4.33
CA ILE A 53 4.72 -12.22 3.06
C ILE A 53 5.39 -13.58 2.92
N ARG A 54 6.68 -13.72 3.25
CA ARG A 54 7.37 -15.02 3.22
C ARG A 54 6.74 -16.06 4.13
N HIS A 55 6.21 -15.63 5.28
CA HIS A 55 5.48 -16.53 6.18
C HIS A 55 4.10 -16.88 5.62
N ILE A 56 3.40 -15.90 5.00
CA ILE A 56 2.12 -16.15 4.32
C ILE A 56 2.30 -17.16 3.18
N MET A 57 3.38 -17.05 2.40
CA MET A 57 3.71 -18.00 1.34
C MET A 57 4.22 -19.37 1.85
N GLY A 58 4.36 -19.54 3.17
CA GLY A 58 4.85 -20.79 3.77
C GLY A 58 6.35 -21.04 3.59
N PHE A 59 7.14 -20.04 3.12
CA PHE A 59 8.60 -20.20 2.94
C PHE A 59 9.38 -20.17 4.25
N SER A 60 8.74 -19.75 5.33
CA SER A 60 9.34 -19.71 6.66
C SER A 60 8.31 -20.11 7.71
N LYS A 61 8.74 -20.92 8.67
CA LYS A 61 7.89 -21.30 9.81
C LYS A 61 7.83 -20.17 10.83
N PRO A 62 6.64 -19.76 11.28
CA PRO A 62 6.50 -18.81 12.37
C PRO A 62 7.05 -19.38 13.69
N GLN A 63 7.54 -18.51 14.58
CA GLN A 63 7.90 -18.90 15.95
C GLN A 63 6.66 -18.95 16.84
N LYS A 64 5.71 -18.01 16.61
CA LYS A 64 4.40 -17.99 17.27
C LYS A 64 3.34 -17.61 16.24
N GLY A 65 2.09 -17.89 16.57
CA GLY A 65 0.95 -17.60 15.74
C GLY A 65 0.68 -18.67 14.67
N SER A 66 -0.33 -18.41 13.85
CA SER A 66 -0.74 -19.27 12.75
C SER A 66 -1.04 -18.46 11.49
N ILE A 67 -0.88 -19.10 10.32
CA ILE A 67 -1.16 -18.46 9.05
C ILE A 67 -1.92 -19.43 8.16
N LYS A 68 -3.03 -18.99 7.59
CA LYS A 68 -3.87 -19.80 6.72
C LYS A 68 -4.22 -19.05 5.45
N ILE A 69 -4.29 -19.78 4.33
CA ILE A 69 -4.91 -19.36 3.09
C ILE A 69 -6.01 -20.37 2.77
N HIS A 70 -7.23 -19.89 2.50
CA HIS A 70 -8.41 -20.75 2.33
C HIS A 70 -8.58 -21.78 3.47
N GLY A 71 -8.27 -21.38 4.72
CA GLY A 71 -8.32 -22.26 5.88
C GLY A 71 -7.18 -23.26 6.01
N LEU A 72 -6.30 -23.38 5.02
CA LEU A 72 -5.14 -24.29 5.02
C LEU A 72 -3.93 -23.61 5.66
N GLU A 73 -3.30 -24.27 6.63
CA GLU A 73 -2.07 -23.78 7.27
C GLU A 73 -0.92 -23.74 6.24
N THR A 74 -0.35 -22.54 6.01
CA THR A 74 0.51 -22.29 4.85
C THR A 74 1.81 -23.07 4.89
N PHE A 75 2.50 -23.13 6.03
CA PHE A 75 3.78 -23.82 6.14
C PHE A 75 3.67 -25.34 5.89
N LYS A 76 2.54 -25.94 6.24
CA LYS A 76 2.31 -27.38 6.01
C LYS A 76 1.83 -27.71 4.61
N ASN A 77 1.25 -26.74 3.91
CA ASN A 77 0.61 -26.91 2.61
C ASN A 77 1.27 -26.07 1.51
N THR A 78 2.53 -25.67 1.68
CA THR A 78 3.24 -24.75 0.78
C THR A 78 3.14 -25.18 -0.69
N ASN A 79 3.39 -26.45 -1.01
CA ASN A 79 3.36 -26.96 -2.39
C ASN A 79 1.98 -26.79 -3.05
N LYS A 80 0.91 -27.08 -2.31
CA LYS A 80 -0.47 -26.89 -2.80
C LYS A 80 -0.75 -25.40 -3.04
N LEU A 81 -0.44 -24.55 -2.08
CA LEU A 81 -0.69 -23.12 -2.15
C LEU A 81 0.10 -22.43 -3.27
N LEU A 82 1.32 -22.86 -3.55
CA LEU A 82 2.10 -22.34 -4.68
C LEU A 82 1.45 -22.64 -6.04
N GLY A 83 0.65 -23.69 -6.14
CA GLY A 83 -0.17 -23.99 -7.32
C GLY A 83 -1.40 -23.09 -7.47
N GLU A 84 -1.93 -22.56 -6.37
CA GLU A 84 -3.21 -21.81 -6.34
C GLU A 84 -3.01 -20.29 -6.26
N VAL A 85 -1.89 -19.81 -5.68
CA VAL A 85 -1.63 -18.39 -5.42
C VAL A 85 -0.69 -17.80 -6.46
N GLY A 86 -1.03 -16.63 -7.01
CA GLY A 86 -0.11 -15.82 -7.80
C GLY A 86 0.82 -15.03 -6.89
N TYR A 87 2.11 -15.32 -6.95
CA TYR A 87 3.10 -14.65 -6.10
C TYR A 87 4.10 -13.83 -6.90
N LEU A 88 4.23 -12.55 -6.56
CA LEU A 88 5.26 -11.67 -7.08
C LEU A 88 6.19 -11.27 -5.93
N PRO A 89 7.44 -11.77 -5.91
CA PRO A 89 8.42 -11.39 -4.90
C PRO A 89 8.94 -9.96 -5.09
N GLY A 90 9.36 -9.31 -4.01
CA GLY A 90 9.96 -7.97 -4.03
C GLY A 90 11.22 -7.92 -4.90
N GLU A 91 12.09 -8.93 -4.79
CA GLU A 91 13.25 -9.12 -5.65
C GLU A 91 13.13 -10.47 -6.38
N PRO A 92 12.76 -10.48 -7.67
CA PRO A 92 12.63 -11.71 -8.43
C PRO A 92 13.99 -12.37 -8.64
N SER A 93 14.16 -13.58 -8.16
CA SER A 93 15.34 -14.42 -8.48
C SER A 93 15.01 -15.31 -9.67
N ILE A 94 15.38 -14.85 -10.87
CA ILE A 94 15.09 -15.55 -12.12
C ILE A 94 16.35 -16.29 -12.61
N PRO A 95 16.25 -17.58 -13.01
CA PRO A 95 17.38 -18.36 -13.48
C PRO A 95 18.05 -17.73 -14.73
N LYS A 96 19.35 -17.43 -14.63
CA LYS A 96 20.09 -16.71 -15.69
C LYS A 96 20.34 -17.55 -16.97
N GLY A 97 20.16 -18.87 -16.89
CA GLY A 97 20.41 -19.78 -18.01
C GLY A 97 19.24 -19.97 -18.99
N LEU A 98 18.13 -19.25 -18.74
CA LEU A 98 16.93 -19.31 -19.58
C LEU A 98 16.73 -18.02 -20.36
N ASP A 99 15.92 -18.06 -21.40
CA ASP A 99 15.22 -16.90 -21.96
C ASP A 99 13.88 -16.70 -21.23
N GLY A 100 13.16 -15.63 -21.55
CA GLY A 100 11.87 -15.35 -20.93
C GLY A 100 10.84 -16.45 -21.22
N TRP A 101 10.80 -17.01 -22.43
CA TRP A 101 9.90 -18.12 -22.75
C TRP A 101 10.20 -19.37 -21.94
N GLY A 102 11.49 -19.72 -21.78
CA GLY A 102 11.90 -20.85 -20.96
C GLY A 102 11.46 -20.70 -19.51
N PHE A 103 11.59 -19.47 -18.96
CA PHE A 103 11.12 -19.17 -17.61
C PHE A 103 9.59 -19.27 -17.49
N LEU A 104 8.83 -18.66 -18.41
CA LEU A 104 7.36 -18.71 -18.36
C LEU A 104 6.84 -20.15 -18.52
N ARG A 105 7.42 -20.94 -19.44
CA ARG A 105 7.07 -22.36 -19.58
C ARG A 105 7.39 -23.17 -18.34
N MET A 106 8.52 -22.90 -17.68
CA MET A 106 8.88 -23.54 -16.42
C MET A 106 7.83 -23.22 -15.34
N MET A 107 7.43 -21.97 -15.22
CA MET A 107 6.40 -21.54 -14.25
C MET A 107 5.02 -22.11 -14.57
N GLN A 108 4.63 -22.18 -15.84
CA GLN A 108 3.40 -22.86 -16.26
C GLN A 108 3.41 -24.35 -15.94
N GLY A 109 4.55 -25.01 -16.11
CA GLY A 109 4.70 -26.45 -15.80
C GLY A 109 4.58 -26.81 -14.33
N MET A 110 4.58 -25.84 -13.43
CA MET A 110 4.33 -26.04 -12.00
C MET A 110 2.83 -26.00 -11.64
N ARG A 111 1.94 -25.83 -12.62
CA ARG A 111 0.47 -25.76 -12.44
C ARG A 111 -0.22 -26.72 -13.39
N ASP A 112 -1.40 -27.19 -12.97
CA ASP A 112 -2.19 -28.15 -13.74
C ASP A 112 -2.84 -27.55 -14.98
N GLU A 113 -3.18 -26.25 -14.93
CA GLU A 113 -3.84 -25.54 -16.03
C GLU A 113 -2.96 -24.47 -16.66
N ARG A 114 -3.03 -24.38 -18.00
CA ARG A 114 -2.35 -23.34 -18.78
C ARG A 114 -3.39 -22.36 -19.33
N ASN A 115 -3.06 -21.09 -19.34
CA ASN A 115 -3.89 -20.03 -19.92
C ASN A 115 -3.06 -19.20 -20.90
N ASP A 116 -2.94 -19.71 -22.12
CA ASP A 116 -2.13 -19.06 -23.16
C ASP A 116 -2.76 -17.72 -23.63
N GLU A 117 -4.08 -17.60 -23.62
CA GLU A 117 -4.77 -16.35 -23.93
C GLU A 117 -4.40 -15.26 -22.91
N ARG A 118 -4.49 -15.62 -21.64
CA ARG A 118 -4.09 -14.71 -20.56
C ARG A 118 -2.61 -14.33 -20.62
N LEU A 119 -1.74 -15.30 -20.91
CA LEU A 119 -0.31 -15.05 -21.08
C LEU A 119 -0.05 -14.03 -22.20
N ASN A 120 -0.63 -14.22 -23.38
CA ASN A 120 -0.45 -13.32 -24.52
C ASN A 120 -0.99 -11.92 -24.19
N TYR A 121 -2.17 -11.81 -23.58
CA TYR A 121 -2.70 -10.53 -23.11
C TYR A 121 -1.72 -9.79 -22.19
N LEU A 122 -1.09 -10.48 -21.23
CA LEU A 122 -0.15 -9.88 -20.29
C LEU A 122 1.17 -9.45 -20.97
N LEU A 123 1.66 -10.24 -21.91
CA LEU A 123 2.87 -9.87 -22.70
C LEU A 123 2.63 -8.57 -23.48
N ASP A 124 1.48 -8.43 -24.12
CA ASP A 124 1.10 -7.23 -24.86
C ASP A 124 0.91 -6.03 -23.93
N LEU A 125 0.18 -6.21 -22.80
CA LEU A 125 -0.10 -5.16 -21.82
C LEU A 125 1.19 -4.56 -21.25
N PHE A 126 2.13 -5.42 -20.84
CA PHE A 126 3.40 -4.99 -20.23
C PHE A 126 4.51 -4.73 -21.26
N LYS A 127 4.21 -4.89 -22.57
CA LYS A 127 5.18 -4.70 -23.66
C LYS A 127 6.46 -5.48 -23.40
N LEU A 128 6.34 -6.75 -23.08
CA LEU A 128 7.46 -7.63 -22.78
C LEU A 128 7.77 -8.54 -23.96
N ASP A 129 9.03 -8.51 -24.44
CA ASP A 129 9.56 -9.51 -25.35
C ASP A 129 10.19 -10.66 -24.53
N PRO A 130 9.54 -11.83 -24.45
CA PRO A 130 10.08 -12.97 -23.72
C PRO A 130 11.15 -13.74 -24.48
N GLY A 131 11.45 -13.39 -25.73
CA GLY A 131 12.52 -14.02 -26.54
C GLY A 131 13.93 -13.69 -26.08
N LEU A 132 14.10 -12.62 -25.30
CA LEU A 132 15.41 -12.20 -24.81
C LEU A 132 15.97 -13.16 -23.76
N PRO A 133 17.28 -13.48 -23.79
CA PRO A 133 17.97 -14.15 -22.70
C PRO A 133 17.86 -13.35 -21.39
N ILE A 134 17.52 -14.00 -20.27
CA ILE A 134 17.32 -13.33 -18.98
C ILE A 134 18.55 -12.52 -18.53
N LYS A 135 19.76 -12.99 -18.86
CA LYS A 135 21.02 -12.26 -18.57
C LYS A 135 21.10 -10.89 -19.26
N GLU A 136 20.44 -10.73 -20.42
CA GLU A 136 20.43 -9.52 -21.24
C GLU A 136 19.25 -8.60 -20.95
N MET A 137 18.24 -9.09 -20.24
CA MET A 137 17.08 -8.30 -19.81
C MET A 137 17.49 -7.21 -18.82
N SER A 138 16.92 -6.02 -18.98
CA SER A 138 17.00 -4.94 -18.01
C SER A 138 16.32 -5.34 -16.67
N LEU A 139 16.54 -4.58 -15.61
CA LEU A 139 15.85 -4.78 -14.34
C LEU A 139 14.32 -4.66 -14.52
N GLY A 140 13.88 -3.68 -15.32
CA GLY A 140 12.48 -3.47 -15.65
C GLY A 140 11.87 -4.66 -16.40
N ASP A 141 12.57 -5.22 -17.39
CA ASP A 141 12.05 -6.39 -18.14
C ASP A 141 11.99 -7.64 -17.26
N LYS A 142 12.98 -7.85 -16.38
CA LYS A 142 12.92 -8.91 -15.36
C LYS A 142 11.74 -8.74 -14.43
N ARG A 143 11.42 -7.50 -14.05
CA ARG A 143 10.26 -7.19 -13.23
C ARG A 143 8.96 -7.49 -13.96
N LYS A 144 8.82 -7.03 -15.21
CA LYS A 144 7.66 -7.36 -16.06
C LYS A 144 7.51 -8.87 -16.24
N LEU A 145 8.60 -9.60 -16.48
CA LEU A 145 8.58 -11.05 -16.61
C LEU A 145 8.06 -11.73 -15.34
N ALA A 146 8.46 -11.26 -14.16
CA ALA A 146 7.96 -11.77 -12.88
C ALA A 146 6.48 -11.43 -12.66
N VAL A 147 6.02 -10.24 -13.08
CA VAL A 147 4.61 -9.85 -13.08
C VAL A 147 3.81 -10.79 -13.96
N VAL A 148 4.22 -10.98 -15.22
CA VAL A 148 3.55 -11.91 -16.14
C VAL A 148 3.44 -13.31 -15.54
N ALA A 149 4.53 -13.83 -14.96
CA ALA A 149 4.54 -15.16 -14.32
C ALA A 149 3.57 -15.27 -13.14
N ALA A 150 3.40 -14.20 -12.35
CA ALA A 150 2.49 -14.20 -11.21
C ALA A 150 1.01 -14.22 -11.62
N PHE A 151 0.66 -13.61 -12.77
CA PHE A 151 -0.72 -13.41 -13.21
C PHE A 151 -1.17 -14.32 -14.36
N MET A 152 -0.26 -14.97 -15.10
CA MET A 152 -0.57 -15.68 -16.35
C MET A 152 -1.53 -16.85 -16.21
N ASN A 153 -1.61 -17.49 -15.04
CA ASN A 153 -2.52 -18.59 -14.79
C ASN A 153 -3.84 -18.14 -14.14
N ASP A 154 -4.12 -16.85 -14.14
CA ASP A 154 -5.35 -16.21 -13.65
C ASP A 154 -5.75 -16.61 -12.21
N PRO A 155 -4.84 -16.63 -11.23
CA PRO A 155 -5.13 -17.07 -9.88
C PRO A 155 -6.17 -16.19 -9.18
N ASP A 156 -6.98 -16.78 -8.29
CA ASP A 156 -7.97 -16.02 -7.51
C ASP A 156 -7.35 -15.25 -6.35
N VAL A 157 -6.19 -15.68 -5.87
CA VAL A 157 -5.43 -15.03 -4.80
C VAL A 157 -4.09 -14.56 -5.33
N LEU A 158 -3.77 -13.31 -5.10
CA LEU A 158 -2.54 -12.65 -5.52
C LEU A 158 -1.81 -12.08 -4.29
N ILE A 159 -0.53 -12.39 -4.17
CA ILE A 159 0.35 -11.84 -3.13
C ILE A 159 1.51 -11.12 -3.82
N LEU A 160 1.53 -9.79 -3.70
CA LEU A 160 2.39 -8.90 -4.45
C LEU A 160 3.31 -8.13 -3.49
N ASP A 161 4.60 -8.45 -3.51
CA ASP A 161 5.58 -7.77 -2.66
C ASP A 161 6.29 -6.69 -3.46
N GLU A 162 6.07 -5.40 -3.10
CA GLU A 162 6.64 -4.21 -3.76
C GLU A 162 6.50 -4.26 -5.30
N PRO A 163 5.28 -4.46 -5.86
CA PRO A 163 5.10 -4.89 -7.25
C PRO A 163 5.62 -3.91 -8.30
N THR A 164 5.61 -2.61 -8.03
CA THR A 164 6.04 -1.57 -8.99
C THR A 164 7.54 -1.25 -8.89
N SER A 165 8.25 -1.84 -7.92
CA SER A 165 9.70 -1.62 -7.77
C SER A 165 10.45 -2.04 -9.03
N GLY A 166 11.28 -1.14 -9.57
CA GLY A 166 12.06 -1.38 -10.79
C GLY A 166 11.31 -1.17 -12.11
N LEU A 167 10.02 -0.81 -12.08
CA LEU A 167 9.27 -0.36 -13.25
C LEU A 167 9.46 1.15 -13.46
N ASP A 168 9.48 1.58 -14.72
CA ASP A 168 9.39 3.00 -15.06
C ASP A 168 8.00 3.58 -14.73
N PRO A 169 7.85 4.92 -14.60
CA PRO A 169 6.60 5.54 -14.18
C PRO A 169 5.39 5.22 -15.07
N ILE A 170 5.61 4.97 -16.38
CA ILE A 170 4.52 4.61 -17.31
C ILE A 170 4.05 3.19 -16.99
N MET A 171 4.98 2.26 -16.84
CA MET A 171 4.66 0.87 -16.50
C MET A 171 4.11 0.73 -15.07
N GLN A 172 4.52 1.56 -14.12
CA GLN A 172 3.90 1.62 -12.80
C GLN A 172 2.41 1.98 -12.92
N LYS A 173 2.06 2.99 -13.73
CA LYS A 173 0.67 3.34 -13.96
C LYS A 173 -0.11 2.22 -14.62
N VAL A 174 0.45 1.58 -15.66
CA VAL A 174 -0.17 0.42 -16.32
C VAL A 174 -0.45 -0.70 -15.31
N PHE A 175 0.52 -0.98 -14.43
CA PHE A 175 0.37 -2.00 -13.39
C PHE A 175 -0.73 -1.64 -12.38
N ILE A 176 -0.77 -0.38 -11.92
CA ILE A 176 -1.82 0.10 -11.00
C ILE A 176 -3.21 -0.05 -11.61
N ASP A 177 -3.39 0.42 -12.85
CA ASP A 177 -4.65 0.30 -13.59
C ASP A 177 -5.05 -1.18 -13.76
N PHE A 178 -4.09 -2.04 -14.07
CA PHE A 178 -4.28 -3.49 -14.18
C PHE A 178 -4.71 -4.14 -12.85
N VAL A 179 -4.09 -3.80 -11.72
CA VAL A 179 -4.50 -4.31 -10.40
C VAL A 179 -5.92 -3.88 -10.06
N VAL A 180 -6.31 -2.65 -10.40
CA VAL A 180 -7.69 -2.17 -10.21
C VAL A 180 -8.68 -3.01 -11.03
N GLU A 181 -8.34 -3.38 -12.28
CA GLU A 181 -9.20 -4.26 -13.09
C GLU A 181 -9.26 -5.68 -12.52
N GLU A 182 -8.14 -6.26 -12.07
CA GLU A 182 -8.13 -7.57 -11.43
C GLU A 182 -9.00 -7.60 -10.16
N LYS A 183 -8.96 -6.53 -9.36
CA LYS A 183 -9.86 -6.38 -8.23
C LYS A 183 -11.34 -6.36 -8.66
N LYS A 184 -11.70 -5.64 -9.73
CA LYS A 184 -13.07 -5.63 -10.28
C LYS A 184 -13.51 -7.01 -10.76
N ARG A 185 -12.59 -7.85 -11.23
CA ARG A 185 -12.84 -9.27 -11.56
C ARG A 185 -13.07 -10.15 -10.32
N GLY A 186 -12.97 -9.60 -9.11
CA GLY A 186 -13.20 -10.31 -7.85
C GLY A 186 -11.97 -11.02 -7.28
N LYS A 187 -10.77 -10.74 -7.80
CA LYS A 187 -9.53 -11.31 -7.26
C LYS A 187 -9.25 -10.80 -5.85
N THR A 188 -8.72 -11.66 -4.98
CA THR A 188 -8.26 -11.30 -3.63
C THR A 188 -6.78 -10.97 -3.71
N ILE A 189 -6.42 -9.74 -3.30
CA ILE A 189 -5.07 -9.22 -3.52
C ILE A 189 -4.48 -8.73 -2.20
N LEU A 190 -3.34 -9.27 -1.79
CA LEU A 190 -2.48 -8.70 -0.76
C LEU A 190 -1.30 -8.00 -1.44
N LEU A 191 -1.20 -6.69 -1.28
CA LEU A 191 -0.17 -5.86 -1.90
C LEU A 191 0.67 -5.18 -0.83
N SER A 192 1.97 -5.46 -0.77
CA SER A 192 2.88 -4.67 0.06
C SER A 192 3.48 -3.53 -0.74
N SER A 193 3.62 -2.37 -0.09
CA SER A 193 4.28 -1.22 -0.70
C SER A 193 4.83 -0.25 0.36
N HIS A 194 5.78 0.58 -0.06
CA HIS A 194 6.17 1.79 0.65
C HIS A 194 5.70 3.07 -0.07
N ILE A 195 4.98 2.91 -1.20
CA ILE A 195 4.48 4.01 -2.05
C ILE A 195 3.01 4.26 -1.72
N PHE A 196 2.72 5.39 -1.08
CA PHE A 196 1.37 5.75 -0.63
C PHE A 196 0.35 5.82 -1.77
N SER A 197 0.72 6.47 -2.88
CA SER A 197 -0.16 6.65 -4.04
C SER A 197 -0.57 5.33 -4.70
N GLU A 198 0.31 4.32 -4.71
CA GLU A 198 0.01 2.98 -5.21
C GLU A 198 -1.08 2.32 -4.36
N VAL A 199 -0.89 2.31 -3.04
CA VAL A 199 -1.84 1.71 -2.09
C VAL A 199 -3.18 2.46 -2.09
N GLU A 200 -3.15 3.79 -2.16
CA GLU A 200 -4.35 4.62 -2.20
C GLU A 200 -5.18 4.42 -3.48
N ALA A 201 -4.52 4.13 -4.60
CA ALA A 201 -5.17 3.88 -5.87
C ALA A 201 -5.79 2.48 -5.98
N THR A 202 -5.20 1.46 -5.34
CA THR A 202 -5.56 0.06 -5.55
C THR A 202 -6.35 -0.56 -4.40
N CYS A 203 -6.03 -0.22 -3.13
CA CYS A 203 -6.47 -0.97 -1.97
C CYS A 203 -7.80 -0.48 -1.38
N ASP A 204 -8.57 -1.41 -0.82
CA ASP A 204 -9.82 -1.16 -0.09
C ASP A 204 -9.57 -1.01 1.41
N VAL A 205 -8.67 -1.83 1.93
CA VAL A 205 -8.22 -1.81 3.32
C VAL A 205 -6.70 -1.63 3.32
N ILE A 206 -6.22 -0.86 4.27
CA ILE A 206 -4.80 -0.53 4.41
C ILE A 206 -4.37 -0.83 5.84
N SER A 207 -3.31 -1.61 5.97
CA SER A 207 -2.67 -1.89 7.24
C SER A 207 -1.26 -1.30 7.24
N ILE A 208 -0.90 -0.64 8.32
CA ILE A 208 0.41 -0.03 8.52
C ILE A 208 1.26 -0.93 9.41
N ILE A 209 2.48 -1.23 8.93
CA ILE A 209 3.51 -1.91 9.72
C ILE A 209 4.74 -1.01 9.89
N LYS A 210 5.31 -1.00 11.09
CA LYS A 210 6.53 -0.28 11.44
C LYS A 210 7.34 -1.10 12.43
N ASP A 211 8.65 -1.21 12.21
CA ASP A 211 9.58 -1.92 13.09
C ASP A 211 9.12 -3.34 13.50
N GLY A 212 8.50 -4.04 12.54
CA GLY A 212 7.97 -5.39 12.72
C GLY A 212 6.65 -5.47 13.48
N VAL A 213 6.03 -4.35 13.85
CA VAL A 213 4.78 -4.30 14.62
C VAL A 213 3.66 -3.73 13.76
N HIS A 214 2.47 -4.31 13.87
CA HIS A 214 1.26 -3.78 13.28
C HIS A 214 0.83 -2.50 14.04
N VAL A 215 0.66 -1.39 13.31
CA VAL A 215 0.32 -0.08 13.89
C VAL A 215 -1.18 0.19 13.83
N SER A 216 -1.77 0.04 12.65
CA SER A 216 -3.19 0.38 12.42
C SER A 216 -3.73 -0.29 11.17
N THR A 217 -5.06 -0.52 11.14
CA THR A 217 -5.79 -0.95 9.94
C THR A 217 -7.03 -0.09 9.76
N PHE A 218 -7.29 0.36 8.53
CA PHE A 218 -8.43 1.21 8.20
C PHE A 218 -8.89 0.99 6.75
N LYS A 219 -10.11 1.41 6.44
CA LYS A 219 -10.64 1.38 5.08
C LYS A 219 -10.16 2.60 4.30
N ALA A 220 -9.63 2.41 3.09
CA ALA A 220 -9.13 3.51 2.25
C ALA A 220 -10.18 4.61 1.99
N LYS A 221 -11.46 4.24 1.94
CA LYS A 221 -12.58 5.18 1.80
C LYS A 221 -12.72 6.15 2.98
N ASP A 222 -12.27 5.77 4.17
CA ASP A 222 -12.45 6.59 5.38
C ASP A 222 -11.50 7.79 5.37
N ILE A 223 -10.32 7.65 4.76
CA ILE A 223 -9.41 8.78 4.51
C ILE A 223 -10.05 9.81 3.58
N LYS A 224 -10.71 9.34 2.50
CA LYS A 224 -11.37 10.21 1.50
C LYS A 224 -12.66 10.86 2.03
N ARG A 225 -13.23 10.36 3.13
CA ARG A 225 -14.50 10.82 3.72
C ARG A 225 -14.33 11.72 4.93
N ARG A 226 -13.16 12.32 5.10
CA ARG A 226 -13.01 13.33 6.15
C ARG A 226 -14.11 14.39 6.04
N LYS A 227 -14.70 14.74 7.17
CA LYS A 227 -15.72 15.81 7.25
C LYS A 227 -15.08 17.18 7.10
N GLU A 228 -13.83 17.30 7.51
CA GLU A 228 -13.03 18.50 7.43
C GLU A 228 -12.52 18.68 5.99
N ALA A 229 -12.55 19.93 5.54
CA ALA A 229 -11.91 20.39 4.30
C ALA A 229 -10.80 21.35 4.67
N THR A 230 -9.64 21.18 4.08
CA THR A 230 -8.49 22.07 4.23
C THR A 230 -8.29 22.85 2.94
N TYR A 231 -8.21 24.18 3.04
CA TYR A 231 -7.98 25.04 1.89
C TYR A 231 -6.76 25.93 2.11
N ILE A 232 -5.94 26.06 1.08
CA ILE A 232 -4.86 27.04 1.01
C ILE A 232 -5.39 28.24 0.24
N LEU A 233 -5.37 29.39 0.90
CA LEU A 233 -5.70 30.68 0.32
C LEU A 233 -4.41 31.38 -0.07
N TYR A 234 -4.34 31.88 -1.31
CA TYR A 234 -3.24 32.70 -1.82
C TYR A 234 -3.72 34.15 -1.94
N PHE A 235 -3.24 35.00 -1.06
CA PHE A 235 -3.67 36.40 -1.05
C PHE A 235 -2.94 37.24 -2.10
N LEU A 236 -3.58 38.31 -2.54
CA LEU A 236 -2.99 39.23 -3.51
C LEU A 236 -1.83 40.04 -2.90
N ASP A 237 -1.96 40.42 -1.63
CA ASP A 237 -1.00 41.21 -0.86
C ASP A 237 -1.07 40.88 0.64
N LEU A 238 -0.12 41.44 1.40
CA LEU A 238 0.01 41.22 2.83
C LEU A 238 -1.16 41.87 3.63
N ASP A 239 -1.71 42.97 3.16
CA ASP A 239 -2.82 43.63 3.84
C ASP A 239 -4.08 42.78 3.80
N ASN A 240 -4.38 42.12 2.66
CA ASN A 240 -5.51 41.21 2.55
C ASN A 240 -5.31 39.95 3.41
N LEU A 241 -4.08 39.39 3.49
CA LEU A 241 -3.76 38.26 4.36
C LEU A 241 -4.00 38.64 5.83
N ARG A 242 -3.47 39.77 6.30
CA ARG A 242 -3.62 40.21 7.69
C ARG A 242 -5.07 40.51 8.05
N LYS A 243 -5.80 41.23 7.17
CA LYS A 243 -7.24 41.49 7.34
C LYS A 243 -8.04 40.19 7.47
N TYR A 244 -7.74 39.18 6.67
CA TYR A 244 -8.46 37.92 6.76
C TYR A 244 -8.07 37.11 8.00
N LYS A 245 -6.79 37.11 8.38
CA LYS A 245 -6.30 36.43 9.59
C LYS A 245 -7.02 36.92 10.86
N GLU A 246 -7.28 38.24 10.97
CA GLU A 246 -7.96 38.83 12.13
C GLU A 246 -9.43 38.45 12.24
N ARG A 247 -10.11 38.18 11.12
CA ARG A 247 -11.55 37.90 11.08
C ARG A 247 -11.92 36.48 10.67
N CYS A 248 -10.93 35.63 10.39
CA CYS A 248 -11.16 34.26 9.93
C CYS A 248 -11.96 33.46 10.98
N PRO A 249 -13.15 32.94 10.65
CA PRO A 249 -13.98 32.24 11.62
C PRO A 249 -13.60 30.75 11.73
N PHE A 250 -12.63 30.31 10.93
CA PHE A 250 -12.24 28.91 10.82
C PHE A 250 -10.91 28.64 11.53
N LYS A 251 -10.62 27.34 11.72
CA LYS A 251 -9.35 26.91 12.30
C LYS A 251 -8.22 27.20 11.32
N VAL A 252 -7.31 28.08 11.72
CA VAL A 252 -6.09 28.38 10.95
C VAL A 252 -5.02 27.37 11.30
N LEU A 253 -4.51 26.64 10.29
CA LEU A 253 -3.47 25.63 10.44
C LEU A 253 -2.07 26.20 10.23
N ASP A 254 -1.94 27.12 9.24
CA ASP A 254 -0.66 27.73 8.88
C ASP A 254 -0.87 29.11 8.29
N VAL A 255 0.11 30.01 8.50
CA VAL A 255 0.17 31.34 7.89
C VAL A 255 1.59 31.62 7.45
N ASN A 256 1.79 31.90 6.17
CA ASN A 256 3.09 32.28 5.63
C ASN A 256 3.01 33.66 4.94
N GLU A 257 3.57 34.67 5.61
CA GLU A 257 3.57 36.05 5.11
C GLU A 257 4.50 36.24 3.90
N THR A 258 5.51 35.39 3.73
CA THR A 258 6.44 35.47 2.58
C THR A 258 5.79 34.99 1.29
N THR A 259 5.04 33.92 1.35
CA THR A 259 4.33 33.33 0.19
C THR A 259 2.92 33.90 0.05
N LEU A 260 2.47 34.73 1.01
CA LEU A 260 1.12 35.29 1.11
C LEU A 260 0.04 34.20 1.13
N THR A 261 0.30 33.12 1.91
CA THR A 261 -0.61 31.98 2.02
C THR A 261 -1.15 31.81 3.42
N MET A 262 -2.36 31.29 3.51
CA MET A 262 -2.99 30.88 4.76
C MET A 262 -3.75 29.59 4.54
N THR A 263 -3.53 28.60 5.41
CA THR A 263 -4.21 27.32 5.38
C THR A 263 -5.29 27.30 6.45
N VAL A 264 -6.54 27.02 6.02
CA VAL A 264 -7.71 26.97 6.89
C VAL A 264 -8.39 25.60 6.82
N GLU A 265 -8.95 25.16 7.95
CA GLU A 265 -9.70 23.92 8.07
C GLU A 265 -11.11 24.21 8.59
N PHE A 266 -12.12 23.61 7.93
CA PHE A 266 -13.52 23.74 8.32
C PHE A 266 -14.34 22.50 7.96
N LEU A 267 -15.56 22.36 8.51
CA LEU A 267 -16.48 21.25 8.22
C LEU A 267 -17.11 21.42 6.83
N ARG A 268 -16.73 20.57 5.88
CA ARG A 268 -17.05 20.71 4.45
C ARG A 268 -18.54 20.92 4.15
N LYS A 269 -19.41 20.11 4.74
CA LYS A 269 -20.85 20.16 4.42
C LYS A 269 -21.58 21.32 5.09
N GLU A 270 -21.15 21.70 6.28
CA GLU A 270 -21.86 22.62 7.17
C GLU A 270 -21.37 24.06 7.00
N GLN A 271 -20.06 24.25 6.69
CA GLN A 271 -19.42 25.54 6.70
C GLN A 271 -18.89 25.99 5.33
N PHE A 272 -19.20 25.28 4.25
CA PHE A 272 -18.69 25.61 2.92
C PHE A 272 -19.22 26.96 2.42
N HIS A 273 -20.49 27.26 2.66
CA HIS A 273 -21.10 28.54 2.33
C HIS A 273 -20.46 29.67 3.13
N ASP A 274 -20.35 29.51 4.45
CA ASP A 274 -19.76 30.48 5.36
C ASP A 274 -18.31 30.78 5.01
N PHE A 275 -17.59 29.79 4.48
CA PHE A 275 -16.22 29.97 4.01
C PHE A 275 -16.15 30.99 2.88
N PHE A 276 -17.02 30.90 1.85
CA PHE A 276 -17.03 31.87 0.78
C PHE A 276 -17.53 33.24 1.22
N GLU A 277 -18.53 33.30 2.11
CA GLU A 277 -18.98 34.55 2.70
C GLU A 277 -17.87 35.26 3.49
N SER A 278 -17.07 34.52 4.23
CA SER A 278 -15.95 35.07 5.01
C SER A 278 -14.90 35.77 4.15
N LEU A 279 -14.79 35.40 2.88
CA LEU A 279 -13.85 35.99 1.92
C LEU A 279 -14.39 37.32 1.30
N ALA A 280 -15.60 37.73 1.62
CA ALA A 280 -16.17 38.96 1.08
C ALA A 280 -15.28 40.20 1.40
N GLY A 281 -14.91 40.97 0.35
CA GLY A 281 -14.02 42.13 0.47
C GLY A 281 -12.54 41.80 0.71
N ILE A 282 -12.13 40.55 0.60
CA ILE A 282 -10.73 40.10 0.62
C ILE A 282 -10.28 39.73 -0.80
N LYS A 283 -9.14 40.25 -1.21
CA LYS A 283 -8.57 39.93 -2.53
C LYS A 283 -7.71 38.68 -2.44
N VAL A 284 -8.27 37.55 -2.90
CA VAL A 284 -7.60 36.28 -3.00
C VAL A 284 -7.22 36.05 -4.46
N ARG A 285 -5.97 35.71 -4.73
CA ARG A 285 -5.48 35.40 -6.08
C ARG A 285 -5.92 34.00 -6.52
N GLN A 286 -5.90 33.06 -5.57
CA GLN A 286 -6.22 31.65 -5.79
C GLN A 286 -6.59 31.03 -4.47
N PHE A 287 -7.44 30.03 -4.52
CA PHE A 287 -7.62 29.06 -3.43
C PHE A 287 -7.52 27.64 -4.00
N ALA A 288 -6.99 26.72 -3.20
CA ALA A 288 -6.84 25.34 -3.59
C ALA A 288 -7.22 24.42 -2.41
N GLU A 289 -8.01 23.41 -2.68
CA GLU A 289 -8.27 22.38 -1.68
C GLU A 289 -7.00 21.56 -1.48
N GLN A 290 -6.52 21.50 -0.26
CA GLN A 290 -5.47 20.57 0.15
C GLN A 290 -6.12 19.24 0.49
N LYS A 291 -6.06 18.30 -0.46
CA LYS A 291 -6.57 16.95 -0.22
C LYS A 291 -5.71 16.27 0.85
N TYR A 292 -6.37 15.75 1.87
CA TYR A 292 -5.72 14.91 2.87
C TYR A 292 -5.38 13.57 2.24
N THR A 293 -4.10 13.25 2.21
CA THR A 293 -3.57 12.05 1.58
C THR A 293 -3.31 10.94 2.61
N LEU A 294 -3.14 9.71 2.14
CA LEU A 294 -2.67 8.60 2.96
C LEU A 294 -1.31 8.93 3.61
N GLN A 295 -0.46 9.67 2.92
CA GLN A 295 0.83 10.13 3.45
C GLN A 295 0.66 11.07 4.64
N ASP A 296 -0.28 12.02 4.59
CA ASP A 296 -0.56 12.93 5.70
C ASP A 296 -1.09 12.16 6.91
N TYR A 297 -1.97 11.19 6.67
CA TYR A 297 -2.46 10.28 7.71
C TYR A 297 -1.31 9.51 8.36
N PHE A 298 -0.43 8.93 7.57
CA PHE A 298 0.75 8.20 8.06
C PHE A 298 1.69 9.09 8.88
N ILE A 299 1.97 10.32 8.40
CA ILE A 299 2.83 11.28 9.10
C ILE A 299 2.22 11.70 10.45
N SER A 300 0.88 11.79 10.55
CA SER A 300 0.23 12.15 11.82
C SER A 300 0.53 11.13 12.92
N PHE A 301 0.52 9.83 12.61
CA PHE A 301 0.93 8.78 13.56
C PHE A 301 2.38 8.90 14.04
N TYR A 302 3.29 9.30 13.15
CA TYR A 302 4.69 9.48 13.53
C TYR A 302 4.93 10.72 14.40
N LYS A 303 4.10 11.76 14.27
CA LYS A 303 4.19 12.97 15.11
C LYS A 303 3.63 12.72 16.51
N GLU A 304 2.48 12.05 16.61
CA GLU A 304 1.86 11.70 17.90
C GLU A 304 2.77 10.80 18.74
N GLU A 305 3.45 9.81 18.16
CA GLU A 305 4.43 8.99 18.90
C GLU A 305 5.61 9.79 19.44
N LYS A 306 6.04 10.87 18.79
CA LYS A 306 7.10 11.76 19.32
C LYS A 306 6.64 12.59 20.51
N GLU A 307 5.37 12.94 20.58
CA GLU A 307 4.80 13.66 21.73
C GLU A 307 4.54 12.73 22.92
N PHE A 308 4.19 11.46 22.70
CA PHE A 308 4.00 10.45 23.74
C PHE A 308 5.32 9.80 24.21
N GLY A 309 6.34 9.74 23.37
CA GLY A 309 7.66 9.17 23.69
C GLY A 309 8.54 10.01 24.63
N GLY A 310 8.05 11.16 25.08
CA GLY A 310 8.75 12.08 25.98
C GLY A 310 8.64 11.80 27.48
N LEU A 311 7.91 10.78 27.90
CA LEU A 311 7.75 10.43 29.34
C LEU A 311 8.07 8.94 29.56
N GLY A 312 9.33 8.64 29.94
CA GLY A 312 9.61 7.36 30.61
C GLY A 312 10.80 6.54 30.11
N GLY A 313 11.91 7.15 29.78
CA GLY A 313 13.18 6.44 29.64
C GLY A 313 13.90 6.33 30.99
N VAL A 314 13.55 5.35 31.81
CA VAL A 314 14.42 4.96 32.95
C VAL A 314 15.60 4.18 32.39
N VAL A 315 16.75 4.84 32.28
CA VAL A 315 18.04 4.20 32.05
C VAL A 315 18.40 3.40 33.30
N GLY A 316 18.14 2.11 33.25
CA GLY A 316 18.64 1.17 34.24
C GLY A 316 20.12 0.92 34.00
N ASN A 317 20.98 1.59 34.76
CA ASN A 317 22.37 1.18 34.96
C ASN A 317 22.44 -0.26 35.47
N LYS A 318 23.09 -1.14 34.72
CA LYS A 318 23.67 -2.38 35.30
C LYS A 318 25.14 -2.39 35.03
N LYS A 319 25.83 -2.46 36.15
CA LYS A 319 27.27 -2.76 36.32
C LYS A 319 27.64 -4.06 35.63
#